data_1c4309246c1ecfb132cc6001adf31cc4
#
_entry.id   1c4309246c1ecfb132cc6001adf31cc4
#
_cell.length_a   1.000
_cell.length_b   1.000
_cell.length_c   1.000
_cell.angle_alpha   90.00
_cell.angle_beta   90.00
_cell.angle_gamma   90.00
#
_symmetry.space_group_name_H-M   'P 1'
#
loop_
_entity.id
_entity.type
_entity.pdbx_description
1 polymer ?
#
loop_
_entity_poly.entity_id
_entity_poly.type
_entity_poly.pdbx_seq_one_letter_code
_entity_poly.pdbx_strand_id
1 'polypeptide(L)'
;MNQEDEIKFLQRMVVEGSLSRRKFLAAAMAMGVGSLAPTLYSSAAMAAPKKGGRLRQGLTGGATSDVLDPGQILDSYMINLQFGQIRNNLTEVAASGELVGELAESWEANADATQWVFNIRQGVEFHNGKSLTAQDVVDSLNHHIGEKSGSAASGLLTGVESVKADGGSKVVVKLSGGDADFPFILSDYHILICPSNGDGSIDWKSGIGTGGYVLKEHDAGVRSFTTRNPNYWKEGRAFFDEIESLGLEDPSARTTALRTGAVDCIQKVELKTAGRLGKISGIKVIPTTGNKQVTLPMRTDLAPFDNNHVRMALKLIIQRQDWLDKIAFGYGELGNDNPIGPANIYRATTAELPQREYDPDKAKWHLKQAKMENLSVEFHAADTAFAGAVDAGTLMRESAKAAGINIDVKRQPNDGYWSDVWMKKPWSACYWSGRPTENWIFSQIYAADASWNDTFWKNDKFNKLLVQGRAELNPEKRREIYVEMQKIVNMDGGVALPLFLSDVMAINDKIGHPEQLGNNWELDGMKNVERWWFS
;
A
#
# COMPACT_ATOMS: atom_id res chain seq x y z
N MET A 1 40.74 7.23 1.72
CA MET A 1 39.67 7.27 0.68
C MET A 1 40.23 8.15 -0.42
N ASN A 2 40.16 7.78 -1.68
CA ASN A 2 40.56 8.68 -2.76
C ASN A 2 39.48 9.74 -2.99
N GLN A 3 39.80 10.82 -3.71
CA GLN A 3 38.89 11.96 -3.93
C GLN A 3 37.56 11.56 -4.62
N GLU A 4 37.61 10.53 -5.47
CA GLU A 4 36.43 10.00 -6.17
C GLU A 4 35.49 9.22 -5.23
N ASP A 5 36.06 8.47 -4.27
CA ASP A 5 35.29 7.74 -3.26
C ASP A 5 34.63 8.70 -2.27
N GLU A 6 35.29 9.81 -1.94
CA GLU A 6 34.79 10.85 -1.06
C GLU A 6 33.60 11.62 -1.69
N ILE A 7 33.68 11.89 -2.97
CA ILE A 7 32.59 12.49 -3.75
C ILE A 7 31.38 11.54 -3.83
N LYS A 8 31.61 10.24 -4.12
CA LYS A 8 30.54 9.23 -4.14
C LYS A 8 29.87 9.07 -2.77
N PHE A 9 30.64 9.14 -1.70
CA PHE A 9 30.13 9.13 -0.33
C PHE A 9 29.26 10.35 -0.04
N LEU A 10 29.72 11.55 -0.37
CA LEU A 10 28.93 12.78 -0.19
C LEU A 10 27.69 12.83 -1.07
N GLN A 11 27.74 12.28 -2.29
CA GLN A 11 26.57 12.12 -3.17
C GLN A 11 25.52 11.22 -2.53
N ARG A 12 25.94 10.09 -1.96
CA ARG A 12 25.05 9.18 -1.25
C ARG A 12 24.36 9.87 -0.07
N MET A 13 25.10 10.64 0.74
CA MET A 13 24.54 11.41 1.84
C MET A 13 23.52 12.47 1.40
N VAL A 14 23.64 13.02 0.19
CA VAL A 14 22.64 13.95 -0.38
C VAL A 14 21.38 13.18 -0.80
N VAL A 15 21.55 12.02 -1.44
CA VAL A 15 20.43 11.15 -1.84
C VAL A 15 19.67 10.63 -0.62
N GLU A 16 20.40 10.28 0.45
CA GLU A 16 19.85 9.82 1.74
C GLU A 16 19.27 10.96 2.60
N GLY A 17 19.32 12.22 2.12
CA GLY A 17 18.78 13.38 2.84
C GLY A 17 19.60 13.83 4.07
N SER A 18 20.71 13.15 4.38
CA SER A 18 21.58 13.45 5.53
C SER A 18 22.52 14.64 5.30
N LEU A 19 22.68 15.07 4.03
CA LEU A 19 23.49 16.24 3.66
C LEU A 19 22.70 17.17 2.73
N SER A 20 22.56 18.45 3.08
CA SER A 20 21.88 19.40 2.19
C SER A 20 22.69 19.67 0.91
N ARG A 21 22.01 19.85 -0.24
CA ARG A 21 22.64 20.18 -1.52
C ARG A 21 23.63 21.36 -1.44
N ARG A 22 23.32 22.37 -0.63
CA ARG A 22 24.20 23.53 -0.40
C ARG A 22 25.50 23.14 0.30
N LYS A 23 25.43 22.26 1.30
CA LYS A 23 26.61 21.74 2.02
C LYS A 23 27.45 20.81 1.13
N PHE A 24 26.80 20.00 0.29
CA PHE A 24 27.48 19.18 -0.73
C PHE A 24 28.28 20.04 -1.72
N LEU A 25 27.65 21.07 -2.31
CA LEU A 25 28.33 21.99 -3.25
C LEU A 25 29.49 22.72 -2.59
N ALA A 26 29.34 23.14 -1.33
CA ALA A 26 30.43 23.77 -0.59
C ALA A 26 31.60 22.79 -0.35
N ALA A 27 31.33 21.54 -0.02
CA ALA A 27 32.34 20.50 0.16
C ALA A 27 33.03 20.13 -1.16
N ALA A 28 32.27 19.98 -2.26
CA ALA A 28 32.82 19.69 -3.59
C ALA A 28 33.70 20.85 -4.12
N MET A 29 33.31 22.10 -3.90
CA MET A 29 34.15 23.27 -4.22
C MET A 29 35.40 23.34 -3.37
N ALA A 30 35.35 23.01 -2.08
CA ALA A 30 36.51 22.94 -1.21
C ALA A 30 37.53 21.87 -1.60
N MET A 31 37.08 20.81 -2.27
CA MET A 31 37.91 19.73 -2.82
C MET A 31 38.41 20.02 -4.27
N GLY A 32 38.21 21.23 -4.81
CA GLY A 32 38.71 21.64 -6.12
C GLY A 32 38.02 21.03 -7.33
N VAL A 33 36.83 20.46 -7.16
CA VAL A 33 36.08 19.74 -8.22
C VAL A 33 35.03 20.65 -8.87
N GLY A 34 35.45 21.84 -9.30
CA GLY A 34 34.56 22.83 -9.94
C GLY A 34 34.00 22.45 -11.30
N SER A 35 34.52 21.39 -11.96
CA SER A 35 34.12 20.99 -13.32
C SER A 35 33.08 19.86 -13.40
N LEU A 36 32.69 19.23 -12.29
CA LEU A 36 31.70 18.15 -12.25
C LEU A 36 30.25 18.63 -11.99
N ALA A 37 30.06 19.93 -11.82
CA ALA A 37 28.74 20.51 -11.59
C ALA A 37 27.73 20.33 -12.73
N PRO A 38 28.11 20.26 -14.02
CA PRO A 38 27.15 20.12 -15.12
C PRO A 38 26.59 18.71 -15.35
N THR A 39 27.31 17.65 -14.95
CA THR A 39 26.94 16.26 -15.26
C THR A 39 25.93 15.63 -14.28
N LEU A 40 25.66 16.27 -13.15
CA LEU A 40 24.67 15.83 -12.16
C LEU A 40 23.26 16.45 -12.40
N TYR A 41 23.09 17.25 -13.45
CA TYR A 41 21.87 18.00 -13.73
C TYR A 41 21.14 17.59 -15.00
N SER A 42 21.23 16.34 -15.43
CA SER A 42 20.38 15.83 -16.52
C SER A 42 19.17 15.02 -16.04
N SER A 43 18.77 15.09 -14.77
CA SER A 43 17.37 14.87 -14.43
C SER A 43 16.61 16.11 -14.90
N ALA A 44 15.67 15.97 -15.83
CA ALA A 44 14.83 17.05 -16.30
C ALA A 44 14.41 17.91 -15.09
N ALA A 45 14.77 19.20 -15.10
CA ALA A 45 14.44 20.11 -14.00
C ALA A 45 12.91 20.09 -13.87
N MET A 46 12.39 19.35 -12.90
CA MET A 46 10.96 19.40 -12.61
C MET A 46 10.63 20.84 -12.25
N ALA A 47 9.66 21.42 -12.94
CA ALA A 47 9.24 22.79 -12.67
C ALA A 47 8.91 22.93 -11.18
N ALA A 48 9.41 24.02 -10.56
CA ALA A 48 9.13 24.28 -9.15
C ALA A 48 7.61 24.28 -8.89
N PRO A 49 7.14 23.72 -7.77
CA PRO A 49 5.73 23.69 -7.45
C PRO A 49 5.10 25.07 -7.52
N LYS A 50 4.07 25.24 -8.33
CA LYS A 50 3.29 26.46 -8.44
C LYS A 50 1.93 26.26 -7.82
N LYS A 51 1.43 27.26 -7.11
CA LYS A 51 0.06 27.29 -6.62
C LYS A 51 -0.86 27.77 -7.74
N GLY A 52 -2.05 27.20 -7.84
CA GLY A 52 -3.08 27.67 -8.75
C GLY A 52 -3.75 26.59 -9.59
N GLY A 53 -4.86 26.96 -10.22
CA GLY A 53 -5.59 26.13 -11.16
C GLY A 53 -6.52 25.11 -10.53
N ARG A 54 -7.35 24.49 -11.40
CA ARG A 54 -8.29 23.44 -11.04
C ARG A 54 -7.76 22.09 -11.52
N LEU A 55 -7.51 21.16 -10.60
CA LEU A 55 -7.27 19.76 -10.93
C LEU A 55 -8.61 19.05 -11.12
N ARG A 56 -8.78 18.37 -12.26
CA ARG A 56 -9.93 17.49 -12.52
C ARG A 56 -9.42 16.05 -12.55
N GLN A 57 -10.04 15.17 -11.77
CA GLN A 57 -9.62 13.78 -11.66
C GLN A 57 -10.77 12.81 -11.92
N GLY A 58 -10.49 11.71 -12.64
CA GLY A 58 -11.42 10.64 -12.89
C GLY A 58 -11.09 9.43 -12.03
N LEU A 59 -11.95 9.11 -11.07
CA LEU A 59 -11.72 8.09 -10.05
C LEU A 59 -12.71 6.94 -10.20
N THR A 60 -12.31 5.75 -9.74
CA THR A 60 -13.23 4.61 -9.59
C THR A 60 -13.95 4.69 -8.26
N GLY A 61 -15.13 4.14 -8.20
CA GLY A 61 -16.02 4.24 -7.06
C GLY A 61 -16.93 5.46 -7.15
N GLY A 62 -17.47 5.85 -6.04
CA GLY A 62 -18.51 6.85 -5.97
C GLY A 62 -19.88 6.23 -6.19
N ALA A 63 -20.51 5.76 -5.11
CA ALA A 63 -21.88 5.24 -5.13
C ALA A 63 -22.88 6.30 -4.66
N THR A 64 -24.12 6.24 -5.13
CA THR A 64 -25.19 7.12 -4.67
C THR A 64 -25.53 6.94 -3.19
N SER A 65 -25.09 5.86 -2.59
CA SER A 65 -25.21 5.53 -1.15
C SER A 65 -24.05 6.05 -0.31
N ASP A 66 -23.01 6.66 -0.92
CA ASP A 66 -21.85 7.14 -0.19
C ASP A 66 -22.20 8.25 0.79
N VAL A 67 -21.58 8.16 1.95
CA VAL A 67 -21.74 9.13 3.04
C VAL A 67 -20.38 9.63 3.49
N LEU A 68 -20.35 10.79 4.13
CA LEU A 68 -19.11 11.39 4.62
C LEU A 68 -18.66 10.82 5.99
N ASP A 69 -19.25 9.71 6.44
CA ASP A 69 -18.77 8.98 7.61
C ASP A 69 -17.44 8.28 7.27
N PRO A 70 -16.32 8.61 7.96
CA PRO A 70 -15.04 7.97 7.69
C PRO A 70 -15.08 6.45 7.94
N GLY A 71 -15.91 5.98 8.86
CA GLY A 71 -16.09 4.54 9.09
C GLY A 71 -16.78 3.78 7.94
N GLN A 72 -17.37 4.48 6.97
CA GLN A 72 -18.09 3.90 5.84
C GLN A 72 -17.37 4.09 4.49
N ILE A 73 -16.10 4.43 4.50
CA ILE A 73 -15.30 4.57 3.26
C ILE A 73 -15.03 3.17 2.68
N LEU A 74 -15.49 2.91 1.45
CA LEU A 74 -15.36 1.59 0.81
C LEU A 74 -14.61 1.61 -0.53
N ASP A 75 -14.40 2.78 -1.13
CA ASP A 75 -13.84 2.89 -2.47
C ASP A 75 -12.82 4.03 -2.63
N SER A 76 -12.10 3.99 -3.73
CA SER A 76 -11.01 4.93 -4.02
C SER A 76 -11.48 6.38 -4.17
N TYR A 77 -12.71 6.61 -4.65
CA TYR A 77 -13.27 7.95 -4.77
C TYR A 77 -13.45 8.60 -3.39
N MET A 78 -14.09 7.86 -2.46
CA MET A 78 -14.33 8.34 -1.10
C MET A 78 -13.03 8.42 -0.28
N ILE A 79 -12.07 7.51 -0.50
CA ILE A 79 -10.73 7.63 0.09
C ILE A 79 -10.07 8.93 -0.36
N ASN A 80 -10.03 9.21 -1.67
CA ASN A 80 -9.40 10.43 -2.17
C ASN A 80 -10.10 11.69 -1.68
N LEU A 81 -11.45 11.70 -1.61
CA LEU A 81 -12.20 12.84 -1.11
C LEU A 81 -11.95 13.07 0.38
N GLN A 82 -12.10 12.05 1.21
CA GLN A 82 -12.05 12.23 2.67
C GLN A 82 -10.61 12.28 3.20
N PHE A 83 -9.79 11.29 2.88
CA PHE A 83 -8.41 11.16 3.33
C PHE A 83 -7.43 12.03 2.53
N GLY A 84 -7.66 12.18 1.21
CA GLY A 84 -6.78 12.96 0.33
C GLY A 84 -7.01 14.46 0.42
N GLN A 85 -8.25 14.93 0.67
CA GLN A 85 -8.62 16.32 0.52
C GLN A 85 -9.06 16.99 1.82
N ILE A 86 -10.12 16.48 2.48
CA ILE A 86 -10.84 17.24 3.51
C ILE A 86 -10.42 16.95 4.94
N ARG A 87 -9.76 15.81 5.23
CA ARG A 87 -9.39 15.40 6.58
C ARG A 87 -7.95 14.94 6.68
N ASN A 88 -7.45 14.85 7.89
CA ASN A 88 -6.15 14.30 8.21
C ASN A 88 -6.27 13.21 9.29
N ASN A 89 -5.21 12.39 9.37
CA ASN A 89 -4.99 11.37 10.40
C ASN A 89 -4.09 11.90 11.53
N LEU A 90 -3.84 11.08 12.54
CA LEU A 90 -2.80 11.39 13.54
C LEU A 90 -1.39 11.22 12.96
N THR A 91 -1.21 10.22 12.11
CA THR A 91 0.06 9.88 11.48
C THR A 91 -0.14 9.72 9.97
N GLU A 92 0.93 9.88 9.20
CA GLU A 92 0.92 9.75 7.73
C GLU A 92 2.03 8.78 7.30
N VAL A 93 1.74 7.89 6.36
CA VAL A 93 2.78 7.15 5.64
C VAL A 93 3.33 8.06 4.54
N ALA A 94 4.59 8.45 4.68
CA ALA A 94 5.29 9.27 3.70
C ALA A 94 5.49 8.52 2.38
N ALA A 95 5.87 9.23 1.32
CA ALA A 95 6.21 8.60 0.03
C ALA A 95 7.38 7.60 0.12
N SER A 96 8.23 7.73 1.15
CA SER A 96 9.31 6.77 1.46
C SER A 96 8.82 5.46 2.10
N GLY A 97 7.55 5.39 2.52
CA GLY A 97 7.01 4.29 3.32
C GLY A 97 7.20 4.47 4.82
N GLU A 98 7.97 5.48 5.25
CA GLU A 98 8.17 5.78 6.67
C GLU A 98 6.92 6.42 7.28
N LEU A 99 6.69 6.12 8.56
CA LEU A 99 5.64 6.78 9.33
C LEU A 99 6.12 8.13 9.84
N VAL A 100 5.35 9.17 9.55
CA VAL A 100 5.62 10.55 9.99
C VAL A 100 4.43 11.12 10.75
N GLY A 101 4.68 12.16 11.56
CA GLY A 101 3.60 12.86 12.26
C GLY A 101 2.70 13.62 11.30
N GLU A 102 1.39 13.53 11.52
CA GLU A 102 0.39 14.37 10.86
C GLU A 102 -0.28 15.28 11.90
N LEU A 103 -1.48 14.99 12.40
CA LEU A 103 -2.07 15.77 13.49
C LEU A 103 -1.43 15.45 14.87
N ALA A 104 -0.78 14.31 15.04
CA ALA A 104 0.16 14.09 16.13
C ALA A 104 1.55 14.52 15.66
N GLU A 105 2.18 15.45 16.37
CA GLU A 105 3.56 15.89 16.05
C GLU A 105 4.62 14.90 16.54
N SER A 106 4.29 14.10 17.55
CA SER A 106 5.13 13.03 18.10
C SER A 106 4.31 12.03 18.90
N TRP A 107 4.91 10.88 19.15
CA TRP A 107 4.32 9.85 20.02
C TRP A 107 5.41 9.05 20.72
N GLU A 108 5.03 8.43 21.83
CA GLU A 108 5.91 7.56 22.61
C GLU A 108 5.12 6.36 23.16
N ALA A 109 5.79 5.22 23.32
CA ALA A 109 5.25 4.03 23.93
C ALA A 109 5.90 3.76 25.28
N ASN A 110 5.20 3.01 26.14
CA ASN A 110 5.83 2.33 27.26
C ASN A 110 6.68 1.13 26.75
N ALA A 111 7.45 0.51 27.63
CA ALA A 111 8.47 -0.49 27.27
C ALA A 111 7.92 -1.75 26.55
N ASP A 112 6.65 -2.08 26.75
CA ASP A 112 5.98 -3.26 26.18
C ASP A 112 4.96 -2.91 25.07
N ALA A 113 4.96 -1.65 24.60
CA ALA A 113 4.05 -1.13 23.57
C ALA A 113 2.55 -1.32 23.88
N THR A 114 2.17 -1.43 25.15
CA THR A 114 0.77 -1.55 25.59
C THR A 114 0.13 -0.20 25.88
N GLN A 115 0.91 0.88 25.97
CA GLN A 115 0.40 2.23 26.14
C GLN A 115 1.15 3.18 25.22
N TRP A 116 0.39 4.01 24.51
CA TRP A 116 0.88 5.05 23.61
C TRP A 116 0.39 6.42 24.07
N VAL A 117 1.27 7.41 23.98
CA VAL A 117 0.96 8.83 24.24
C VAL A 117 1.23 9.60 22.94
N PHE A 118 0.21 10.26 22.40
CA PHE A 118 0.31 11.10 21.21
C PHE A 118 0.23 12.58 21.62
N ASN A 119 1.22 13.36 21.21
CA ASN A 119 1.24 14.81 21.37
C ASN A 119 0.54 15.45 20.15
N ILE A 120 -0.60 16.09 20.39
CA ILE A 120 -1.43 16.67 19.34
C ILE A 120 -0.88 18.04 18.95
N ARG A 121 -0.72 18.26 17.63
CA ARG A 121 -0.20 19.47 17.04
C ARG A 121 -1.05 20.68 17.43
N GLN A 122 -0.39 21.73 17.90
CA GLN A 122 -1.06 22.97 18.29
C GLN A 122 -1.19 23.91 17.09
N GLY A 123 -2.22 24.79 17.11
CA GLY A 123 -2.46 25.79 16.06
C GLY A 123 -3.11 25.22 14.79
N VAL A 124 -3.55 23.96 14.79
CA VAL A 124 -4.37 23.41 13.70
C VAL A 124 -5.82 23.81 13.89
N GLU A 125 -6.43 24.30 12.82
CA GLU A 125 -7.85 24.64 12.78
C GLU A 125 -8.61 23.75 11.82
N PHE A 126 -9.83 23.40 12.19
CA PHE A 126 -10.82 22.84 11.27
C PHE A 126 -11.27 23.89 10.25
N HIS A 127 -11.86 23.50 9.13
CA HIS A 127 -12.34 24.38 8.08
C HIS A 127 -13.33 25.47 8.55
N ASN A 128 -13.97 25.28 9.69
CA ASN A 128 -14.87 26.24 10.32
C ASN A 128 -14.20 27.18 11.35
N GLY A 129 -12.87 27.12 11.50
CA GLY A 129 -12.10 27.92 12.43
C GLY A 129 -12.07 27.39 13.88
N LYS A 130 -12.72 26.25 14.18
CA LYS A 130 -12.57 25.57 15.47
C LYS A 130 -11.15 25.03 15.60
N SER A 131 -10.46 25.31 16.71
CA SER A 131 -9.16 24.69 16.99
C SER A 131 -9.28 23.20 17.24
N LEU A 132 -8.32 22.42 16.74
CA LEU A 132 -8.17 20.99 17.02
C LEU A 132 -7.80 20.80 18.51
N THR A 133 -8.45 19.85 19.15
CA THR A 133 -8.21 19.48 20.56
C THR A 133 -7.99 17.97 20.71
N ALA A 134 -7.43 17.55 21.84
CA ALA A 134 -7.33 16.13 22.19
C ALA A 134 -8.70 15.43 22.26
N GLN A 135 -9.80 16.15 22.60
CA GLN A 135 -11.13 15.57 22.63
C GLN A 135 -11.65 15.23 21.23
N ASP A 136 -11.35 16.03 20.21
CA ASP A 136 -11.70 15.71 18.81
C ASP A 136 -11.06 14.38 18.37
N VAL A 137 -9.82 14.13 18.79
CA VAL A 137 -9.11 12.87 18.54
C VAL A 137 -9.73 11.71 19.30
N VAL A 138 -10.03 11.89 20.60
CA VAL A 138 -10.65 10.85 21.43
C VAL A 138 -12.00 10.41 20.86
N ASP A 139 -12.87 11.35 20.50
CA ASP A 139 -14.18 11.04 19.96
C ASP A 139 -14.07 10.41 18.55
N SER A 140 -13.12 10.86 17.73
CA SER A 140 -12.88 10.27 16.41
C SER A 140 -12.40 8.82 16.51
N LEU A 141 -11.47 8.50 17.42
CA LEU A 141 -11.03 7.11 17.60
C LEU A 141 -12.14 6.23 18.19
N ASN A 142 -12.89 6.74 19.15
CA ASN A 142 -14.00 6.00 19.77
C ASN A 142 -15.15 5.72 18.79
N HIS A 143 -15.31 6.52 17.71
CA HIS A 143 -16.29 6.26 16.64
C HIS A 143 -16.07 4.89 15.96
N HIS A 144 -14.84 4.40 15.93
CA HIS A 144 -14.46 3.13 15.31
C HIS A 144 -14.39 1.96 16.30
N ILE A 145 -14.51 2.20 17.63
CA ILE A 145 -14.30 1.21 18.68
C ILE A 145 -15.64 0.70 19.23
N GLY A 146 -15.68 -0.59 19.57
CA GLY A 146 -16.80 -1.26 20.24
C GLY A 146 -17.71 -2.04 19.31
N GLU A 147 -18.47 -2.98 19.89
CA GLU A 147 -19.35 -3.92 19.17
C GLU A 147 -20.47 -3.24 18.38
N LYS A 148 -20.85 -2.02 18.75
CA LYS A 148 -21.89 -1.24 18.07
C LYS A 148 -21.33 -0.31 16.99
N SER A 149 -20.04 -0.26 16.83
CA SER A 149 -19.43 0.54 15.75
C SER A 149 -19.78 -0.09 14.40
N GLY A 150 -20.39 0.70 13.52
CA GLY A 150 -20.61 0.31 12.12
C GLY A 150 -19.38 0.53 11.23
N SER A 151 -18.22 0.86 11.81
CA SER A 151 -17.01 1.19 11.07
C SER A 151 -16.35 -0.04 10.44
N ALA A 152 -15.98 0.07 9.17
CA ALA A 152 -15.17 -0.93 8.48
C ALA A 152 -13.76 -1.08 9.10
N ALA A 153 -13.28 -0.06 9.84
CA ALA A 153 -12.01 -0.09 10.55
C ALA A 153 -12.10 -0.65 11.98
N SER A 154 -13.28 -1.06 12.46
CA SER A 154 -13.44 -1.56 13.84
C SER A 154 -12.49 -2.72 14.16
N GLY A 155 -12.24 -3.59 13.20
CA GLY A 155 -11.29 -4.70 13.31
C GLY A 155 -9.85 -4.28 13.58
N LEU A 156 -9.44 -3.08 13.16
CA LEU A 156 -8.08 -2.55 13.38
C LEU A 156 -7.85 -2.09 14.82
N LEU A 157 -8.93 -1.74 15.51
CA LEU A 157 -8.89 -1.16 16.85
C LEU A 157 -9.40 -2.12 17.94
N THR A 158 -9.59 -3.41 17.64
CA THR A 158 -10.08 -4.42 18.61
C THR A 158 -9.17 -4.57 19.83
N GLY A 159 -7.87 -4.29 19.69
CA GLY A 159 -6.90 -4.31 20.78
C GLY A 159 -6.94 -3.07 21.68
N VAL A 160 -7.73 -2.04 21.35
CA VAL A 160 -7.78 -0.80 22.14
C VAL A 160 -8.70 -0.96 23.32
N GLU A 161 -8.15 -0.85 24.53
CA GLU A 161 -8.92 -0.89 25.79
C GLU A 161 -9.50 0.47 26.16
N SER A 162 -8.75 1.54 25.92
CA SER A 162 -9.22 2.90 26.21
C SER A 162 -8.45 3.97 25.42
N VAL A 163 -9.19 5.05 25.10
CA VAL A 163 -8.63 6.29 24.52
C VAL A 163 -9.05 7.44 25.43
N LYS A 164 -8.11 8.23 25.92
CA LYS A 164 -8.37 9.34 26.85
C LYS A 164 -7.54 10.57 26.53
N ALA A 165 -8.15 11.74 26.65
CA ALA A 165 -7.42 13.00 26.64
C ALA A 165 -6.65 13.17 27.97
N ASP A 166 -5.40 13.64 27.88
CA ASP A 166 -4.58 14.08 28.99
C ASP A 166 -4.27 15.57 28.79
N GLY A 167 -5.10 16.42 29.37
CA GLY A 167 -5.13 17.84 29.04
C GLY A 167 -5.66 18.14 27.65
N GLY A 168 -5.33 19.31 27.12
CA GLY A 168 -5.83 19.78 25.80
C GLY A 168 -5.05 19.30 24.57
N SER A 169 -3.86 18.72 24.80
CA SER A 169 -2.88 18.46 23.73
C SER A 169 -2.30 17.04 23.70
N LYS A 170 -2.73 16.16 24.61
CA LYS A 170 -2.25 14.77 24.62
C LYS A 170 -3.40 13.78 24.58
N VAL A 171 -3.17 12.68 23.90
CA VAL A 171 -4.08 11.53 23.87
C VAL A 171 -3.32 10.30 24.32
N VAL A 172 -3.86 9.60 25.30
CA VAL A 172 -3.32 8.34 25.83
C VAL A 172 -4.19 7.19 25.35
N VAL A 173 -3.57 6.22 24.68
CA VAL A 173 -4.23 4.99 24.22
C VAL A 173 -3.64 3.81 24.97
N LYS A 174 -4.51 2.95 25.55
CA LYS A 174 -4.12 1.68 26.15
C LYS A 174 -4.57 0.52 25.30
N LEU A 175 -3.69 -0.46 25.14
CA LEU A 175 -3.90 -1.67 24.36
C LEU A 175 -3.91 -2.90 25.26
N SER A 176 -4.69 -3.91 24.93
CA SER A 176 -4.77 -5.21 25.60
C SER A 176 -3.51 -6.08 25.41
N GLY A 177 -2.66 -5.73 24.46
CA GLY A 177 -1.38 -6.38 24.17
C GLY A 177 -0.45 -5.43 23.45
N GLY A 178 0.86 -5.69 23.53
CA GLY A 178 1.87 -4.85 22.91
C GLY A 178 1.73 -4.81 21.39
N ASP A 179 1.67 -3.59 20.81
CA ASP A 179 1.62 -3.37 19.37
C ASP A 179 2.47 -2.16 18.98
N ALA A 180 3.66 -2.43 18.45
CA ALA A 180 4.58 -1.41 17.97
C ALA A 180 4.16 -0.80 16.62
N ASP A 181 3.18 -1.40 15.92
CA ASP A 181 2.57 -0.88 14.70
C ASP A 181 1.35 0.01 14.97
N PHE A 182 0.94 0.17 16.22
CA PHE A 182 -0.25 0.95 16.54
C PHE A 182 -0.23 2.35 15.91
N PRO A 183 0.89 3.10 15.90
CA PRO A 183 0.95 4.38 15.18
C PRO A 183 0.71 4.27 13.66
N PHE A 184 1.08 3.14 13.01
CA PHE A 184 0.74 2.90 11.59
C PHE A 184 -0.76 2.68 11.38
N ILE A 185 -1.43 2.02 12.33
CA ILE A 185 -2.89 1.83 12.27
C ILE A 185 -3.61 3.19 12.22
N LEU A 186 -3.09 4.18 12.94
CA LEU A 186 -3.66 5.54 12.96
C LEU A 186 -3.45 6.33 11.68
N SER A 187 -2.76 5.80 10.68
CA SER A 187 -2.66 6.34 9.32
C SER A 187 -3.67 5.72 8.34
N ASP A 188 -4.52 4.79 8.78
CA ASP A 188 -5.54 4.18 7.93
C ASP A 188 -6.59 5.19 7.48
N TYR A 189 -7.01 5.12 6.23
CA TYR A 189 -7.90 6.09 5.60
C TYR A 189 -9.31 6.17 6.18
N HIS A 190 -9.69 5.26 7.08
CA HIS A 190 -10.92 5.38 7.87
C HIS A 190 -10.71 6.17 9.15
N ILE A 191 -9.50 6.14 9.74
CA ILE A 191 -9.23 6.71 11.06
C ILE A 191 -8.92 8.20 10.93
N LEU A 192 -9.89 8.93 10.40
CA LEU A 192 -9.81 10.36 10.13
C LEU A 192 -10.33 11.19 11.30
N ILE A 193 -9.67 12.31 11.59
CA ILE A 193 -10.08 13.17 12.70
C ILE A 193 -11.16 14.15 12.23
N CYS A 194 -12.30 14.10 12.93
CA CYS A 194 -13.46 14.96 12.73
C CYS A 194 -13.69 15.86 13.96
N PRO A 195 -14.42 16.98 13.82
CA PRO A 195 -14.80 17.78 14.98
C PRO A 195 -15.68 17.00 15.95
N SER A 196 -15.38 17.08 17.23
CA SER A 196 -16.24 16.55 18.31
C SER A 196 -17.50 17.40 18.46
N ASN A 197 -18.65 16.76 18.66
CA ASN A 197 -19.91 17.38 19.02
C ASN A 197 -20.00 17.70 20.54
N GLY A 198 -19.04 17.20 21.35
CA GLY A 198 -19.00 17.41 22.80
C GLY A 198 -19.85 16.42 23.61
N ASP A 199 -20.52 15.47 22.96
CA ASP A 199 -21.33 14.41 23.56
C ASP A 199 -20.73 13.00 23.35
N GLY A 200 -19.47 12.92 22.90
CA GLY A 200 -18.77 11.68 22.54
C GLY A 200 -18.98 11.24 21.09
N SER A 201 -19.77 11.98 20.31
CA SER A 201 -19.94 11.76 18.88
C SER A 201 -19.13 12.77 18.05
N ILE A 202 -19.00 12.49 16.75
CA ILE A 202 -18.25 13.34 15.79
C ILE A 202 -19.16 13.95 14.73
N ASP A 203 -18.82 15.13 14.27
CA ASP A 203 -19.46 15.77 13.11
C ASP A 203 -18.83 15.28 11.80
N TRP A 204 -19.26 14.13 11.33
CA TRP A 204 -18.85 13.63 10.03
C TRP A 204 -19.73 14.15 8.88
N LYS A 205 -20.97 14.61 9.17
CA LYS A 205 -21.97 14.99 8.16
C LYS A 205 -21.64 16.29 7.44
N SER A 206 -21.05 17.24 8.14
CA SER A 206 -20.73 18.56 7.58
C SER A 206 -19.62 18.53 6.53
N GLY A 207 -18.81 17.45 6.45
CA GLY A 207 -17.62 17.40 5.61
C GLY A 207 -16.50 18.33 6.10
N ILE A 208 -16.59 18.84 7.33
CA ILE A 208 -15.55 19.66 7.95
C ILE A 208 -14.39 18.76 8.38
N GLY A 209 -13.17 19.21 8.12
CA GLY A 209 -11.93 18.54 8.53
C GLY A 209 -10.80 19.55 8.66
N THR A 210 -9.57 19.05 8.78
CA THR A 210 -8.33 19.85 8.89
C THR A 210 -7.50 19.80 7.61
N GLY A 211 -8.02 19.17 6.55
CA GLY A 211 -7.31 18.89 5.31
C GLY A 211 -7.01 20.12 4.44
N GLY A 212 -6.24 19.87 3.38
CA GLY A 212 -5.79 20.93 2.45
C GLY A 212 -6.88 21.53 1.59
N TYR A 213 -8.09 20.94 1.58
CA TYR A 213 -9.22 21.38 0.75
C TYR A 213 -10.52 21.35 1.53
N VAL A 214 -11.34 22.39 1.32
CA VAL A 214 -12.66 22.60 1.93
C VAL A 214 -13.74 22.09 0.98
N LEU A 215 -14.59 21.19 1.42
CA LEU A 215 -15.72 20.68 0.66
C LEU A 215 -16.72 21.80 0.34
N LYS A 216 -17.10 21.92 -0.91
CA LYS A 216 -18.11 22.88 -1.41
C LYS A 216 -19.35 22.19 -1.94
N GLU A 217 -19.16 21.11 -2.71
CA GLU A 217 -20.24 20.34 -3.30
C GLU A 217 -19.89 18.85 -3.24
N HIS A 218 -20.87 18.03 -2.95
CA HIS A 218 -20.77 16.57 -3.03
C HIS A 218 -22.09 16.00 -3.52
N ASP A 219 -22.08 15.53 -4.77
CA ASP A 219 -23.17 14.80 -5.37
C ASP A 219 -22.74 13.32 -5.43
N ALA A 220 -23.24 12.53 -4.45
CA ALA A 220 -22.83 11.16 -4.24
C ALA A 220 -23.00 10.31 -5.52
N GLY A 221 -21.98 9.58 -5.89
CA GLY A 221 -21.96 8.76 -7.11
C GLY A 221 -21.63 9.53 -8.39
N VAL A 222 -21.50 10.84 -8.36
CA VAL A 222 -21.31 11.68 -9.55
C VAL A 222 -20.07 12.55 -9.45
N ARG A 223 -20.06 13.51 -8.51
CA ARG A 223 -19.06 14.56 -8.47
C ARG A 223 -18.85 15.11 -7.06
N SER A 224 -17.62 15.51 -6.77
CA SER A 224 -17.32 16.41 -5.64
C SER A 224 -16.45 17.56 -6.11
N PHE A 225 -16.62 18.70 -5.42
CA PHE A 225 -15.89 19.91 -5.66
C PHE A 225 -15.37 20.49 -4.34
N THR A 226 -14.06 20.74 -4.30
CA THR A 226 -13.38 21.29 -3.12
C THR A 226 -12.52 22.49 -3.54
N THR A 227 -12.28 23.41 -2.60
CA THR A 227 -11.41 24.57 -2.79
C THR A 227 -10.27 24.52 -1.77
N ARG A 228 -9.11 25.06 -2.13
CA ARG A 228 -7.96 25.11 -1.22
C ARG A 228 -8.32 25.76 0.12
N ASN A 229 -7.90 25.10 1.20
CA ASN A 229 -7.95 25.66 2.54
C ASN A 229 -6.90 26.78 2.67
N PRO A 230 -7.29 28.05 2.87
CA PRO A 230 -6.33 29.14 2.99
C PRO A 230 -5.46 29.06 4.24
N ASN A 231 -5.97 28.38 5.29
CA ASN A 231 -5.30 28.20 6.58
C ASN A 231 -4.73 26.78 6.76
N TYR A 232 -4.37 26.10 5.63
CA TYR A 232 -3.83 24.77 5.76
C TYR A 232 -2.50 24.77 6.50
N TRP A 233 -2.43 23.98 7.55
CA TRP A 233 -1.32 23.95 8.49
C TRP A 233 -0.03 23.28 7.95
N LYS A 234 -0.12 22.43 6.89
CA LYS A 234 1.06 21.85 6.23
C LYS A 234 1.63 22.83 5.21
N GLU A 235 2.85 23.31 5.45
CA GLU A 235 3.59 24.11 4.48
C GLU A 235 4.02 23.30 3.27
N GLY A 236 4.02 23.92 2.08
CA GLY A 236 4.46 23.27 0.84
C GLY A 236 3.55 22.13 0.37
N ARG A 237 2.26 22.22 0.66
CA ARG A 237 1.21 21.27 0.29
C ARG A 237 0.00 22.01 -0.27
N ALA A 238 -0.95 21.25 -0.87
CA ALA A 238 -2.21 21.77 -1.42
C ALA A 238 -1.99 22.90 -2.45
N PHE A 239 -1.38 22.56 -3.57
CA PHE A 239 -0.97 23.55 -4.57
C PHE A 239 -2.10 24.01 -5.49
N PHE A 240 -3.11 23.16 -5.77
CA PHE A 240 -4.23 23.53 -6.63
C PHE A 240 -5.19 24.49 -5.90
N ASP A 241 -5.86 25.39 -6.64
CA ASP A 241 -6.91 26.24 -6.05
C ASP A 241 -8.20 25.46 -5.81
N GLU A 242 -8.48 24.53 -6.72
CA GLU A 242 -9.73 23.77 -6.78
C GLU A 242 -9.46 22.33 -7.19
N ILE A 243 -10.24 21.39 -6.65
CA ILE A 243 -10.26 20.00 -7.07
C ILE A 243 -11.68 19.64 -7.49
N GLU A 244 -11.81 19.06 -8.66
CA GLU A 244 -13.04 18.44 -9.14
C GLU A 244 -12.81 16.96 -9.35
N SER A 245 -13.52 16.12 -8.60
CA SER A 245 -13.43 14.66 -8.69
C SER A 245 -14.69 14.12 -9.34
N LEU A 246 -14.54 13.31 -10.38
CA LEU A 246 -15.62 12.64 -11.11
C LEU A 246 -15.60 11.14 -10.83
N GLY A 247 -16.74 10.56 -10.46
CA GLY A 247 -16.93 9.13 -10.36
C GLY A 247 -17.04 8.51 -11.77
N LEU A 248 -16.00 7.82 -12.22
CA LEU A 248 -15.93 7.19 -13.55
C LEU A 248 -15.52 5.72 -13.38
N GLU A 249 -16.52 4.84 -13.20
CA GLU A 249 -16.27 3.42 -12.91
C GLU A 249 -15.66 2.67 -14.10
N ASP A 250 -16.08 2.95 -15.33
CA ASP A 250 -15.58 2.28 -16.52
C ASP A 250 -14.16 2.73 -16.91
N PRO A 251 -13.18 1.81 -17.07
CA PRO A 251 -11.80 2.17 -17.42
C PRO A 251 -11.67 2.89 -18.77
N SER A 252 -12.54 2.55 -19.75
CA SER A 252 -12.53 3.17 -21.08
C SER A 252 -13.07 4.60 -21.00
N ALA A 253 -14.09 4.83 -20.17
CA ALA A 253 -14.62 6.17 -19.89
C ALA A 253 -13.55 7.05 -19.24
N ARG A 254 -12.82 6.55 -18.22
CA ARG A 254 -11.70 7.29 -17.60
C ARG A 254 -10.62 7.64 -18.62
N THR A 255 -10.18 6.66 -19.40
CA THR A 255 -9.15 6.86 -20.45
C THR A 255 -9.61 7.88 -21.49
N THR A 256 -10.87 7.86 -21.89
CA THR A 256 -11.46 8.82 -22.84
C THR A 256 -11.50 10.21 -22.23
N ALA A 257 -11.94 10.35 -20.97
CA ALA A 257 -11.98 11.63 -20.27
C ALA A 257 -10.59 12.29 -20.18
N LEU A 258 -9.53 11.51 -19.90
CA LEU A 258 -8.15 12.02 -19.91
C LEU A 258 -7.71 12.44 -21.33
N ARG A 259 -7.97 11.63 -22.34
CA ARG A 259 -7.58 11.92 -23.72
C ARG A 259 -8.27 13.15 -24.31
N THR A 260 -9.51 13.42 -23.92
CA THR A 260 -10.28 14.60 -24.36
C THR A 260 -10.01 15.84 -23.52
N GLY A 261 -9.24 15.72 -22.45
CA GLY A 261 -8.97 16.80 -21.52
C GLY A 261 -10.15 17.14 -20.60
N ALA A 262 -11.15 16.25 -20.46
CA ALA A 262 -12.22 16.39 -19.49
C ALA A 262 -11.71 16.22 -18.05
N VAL A 263 -10.68 15.36 -17.86
CA VAL A 263 -9.94 15.25 -16.61
C VAL A 263 -8.43 15.38 -16.86
N ASP A 264 -7.67 15.68 -15.82
CA ASP A 264 -6.22 15.90 -15.87
C ASP A 264 -5.44 14.70 -15.33
N CYS A 265 -6.07 13.84 -14.52
CA CYS A 265 -5.49 12.56 -14.06
C CYS A 265 -6.57 11.49 -13.89
N ILE A 266 -6.14 10.24 -14.00
CA ILE A 266 -6.96 9.04 -13.77
C ILE A 266 -6.16 7.99 -13.03
N GLN A 267 -6.85 7.16 -12.26
CA GLN A 267 -6.30 5.97 -11.60
C GLN A 267 -6.73 4.69 -12.33
N LYS A 268 -6.14 3.55 -11.90
CA LYS A 268 -6.49 2.19 -12.37
C LYS A 268 -6.58 2.10 -13.90
N VAL A 269 -5.52 2.55 -14.57
CA VAL A 269 -5.37 2.36 -16.00
C VAL A 269 -5.25 0.86 -16.30
N GLU A 270 -5.97 0.38 -17.29
CA GLU A 270 -5.91 -1.01 -17.71
C GLU A 270 -4.52 -1.36 -18.24
N LEU A 271 -3.83 -2.34 -17.63
CA LEU A 271 -2.44 -2.69 -17.91
C LEU A 271 -2.21 -3.01 -19.39
N LYS A 272 -3.14 -3.75 -20.02
CA LYS A 272 -3.10 -4.12 -21.43
C LYS A 272 -3.04 -2.92 -22.38
N THR A 273 -3.62 -1.79 -21.99
CA THR A 273 -3.74 -0.57 -22.81
C THR A 273 -2.78 0.53 -22.39
N ALA A 274 -2.19 0.46 -21.20
CA ALA A 274 -1.33 1.47 -20.59
C ALA A 274 -0.16 1.86 -21.49
N GLY A 275 0.54 0.90 -22.08
CA GLY A 275 1.67 1.17 -23.01
C GLY A 275 1.26 1.94 -24.28
N ARG A 276 0.02 1.78 -24.75
CA ARG A 276 -0.49 2.58 -25.88
C ARG A 276 -0.90 3.98 -25.43
N LEU A 277 -1.49 4.09 -24.25
CA LEU A 277 -1.89 5.37 -23.68
C LEU A 277 -0.66 6.29 -23.48
N GLY A 278 0.45 5.76 -22.96
CA GLY A 278 1.69 6.50 -22.75
C GLY A 278 2.40 6.96 -24.03
N LYS A 279 1.98 6.50 -25.23
CA LYS A 279 2.48 7.00 -26.52
C LYS A 279 1.70 8.21 -27.03
N ILE A 280 0.62 8.59 -26.37
CA ILE A 280 -0.19 9.76 -26.77
C ILE A 280 0.51 11.03 -26.25
N SER A 281 0.76 11.99 -27.15
CA SER A 281 1.34 13.28 -26.77
C SER A 281 0.50 13.98 -25.69
N GLY A 282 1.16 14.53 -24.67
CA GLY A 282 0.50 15.21 -23.58
C GLY A 282 0.01 14.29 -22.44
N ILE A 283 0.26 12.98 -22.53
CA ILE A 283 -0.11 12.02 -21.49
C ILE A 283 1.13 11.29 -20.97
N LYS A 284 1.24 11.18 -19.65
CA LYS A 284 2.24 10.35 -18.97
C LYS A 284 1.52 9.21 -18.23
N VAL A 285 2.03 8.00 -18.38
CA VAL A 285 1.59 6.82 -17.61
C VAL A 285 2.61 6.58 -16.51
N ILE A 286 2.13 6.48 -15.28
CA ILE A 286 2.95 6.37 -14.07
C ILE A 286 2.57 5.09 -13.34
N PRO A 287 3.42 4.05 -13.38
CA PRO A 287 3.27 2.87 -12.55
C PRO A 287 3.89 3.12 -11.16
N THR A 288 3.24 2.63 -10.12
CA THR A 288 3.77 2.57 -8.76
C THR A 288 3.59 1.16 -8.23
N THR A 289 4.70 0.46 -7.95
CA THR A 289 4.62 -0.91 -7.43
C THR A 289 4.61 -0.88 -5.91
N GLY A 290 3.50 -1.29 -5.35
CA GLY A 290 3.28 -1.40 -3.91
C GLY A 290 3.22 -2.85 -3.44
N ASN A 291 2.35 -3.10 -2.47
CA ASN A 291 2.22 -4.42 -1.82
C ASN A 291 1.09 -5.29 -2.39
N LYS A 292 0.42 -4.85 -3.47
CA LYS A 292 -0.62 -5.63 -4.15
C LYS A 292 0.00 -6.85 -4.80
N GLN A 293 -0.40 -8.03 -4.37
CA GLN A 293 0.25 -9.29 -4.73
C GLN A 293 -0.71 -10.27 -5.39
N VAL A 294 -0.18 -11.03 -6.34
CA VAL A 294 -0.81 -12.22 -6.91
C VAL A 294 -0.34 -13.41 -6.10
N THR A 295 -1.29 -14.22 -5.63
CA THR A 295 -1.00 -15.40 -4.83
C THR A 295 -1.69 -16.64 -5.38
N LEU A 296 -1.05 -17.78 -5.15
CA LEU A 296 -1.54 -19.10 -5.52
C LEU A 296 -1.52 -19.99 -4.26
N PRO A 297 -2.50 -19.80 -3.35
CA PRO A 297 -2.56 -20.55 -2.11
C PRO A 297 -2.80 -22.03 -2.36
N MET A 298 -1.96 -22.86 -1.75
CA MET A 298 -2.06 -24.32 -1.67
C MET A 298 -2.50 -24.69 -0.25
N ARG A 299 -3.59 -25.43 -0.11
CA ARG A 299 -4.10 -25.86 1.19
C ARG A 299 -3.19 -26.93 1.78
N THR A 300 -2.42 -26.55 2.79
CA THR A 300 -1.43 -27.43 3.43
C THR A 300 -2.06 -28.51 4.32
N ASP A 301 -3.35 -28.43 4.56
CA ASP A 301 -4.14 -29.42 5.28
C ASP A 301 -4.69 -30.53 4.37
N LEU A 302 -4.41 -30.47 3.06
CA LEU A 302 -4.88 -31.43 2.05
C LEU A 302 -3.71 -32.00 1.23
N ALA A 303 -3.76 -33.32 0.98
CA ALA A 303 -2.84 -33.95 0.02
C ALA A 303 -3.13 -33.44 -1.41
N PRO A 304 -2.09 -33.27 -2.26
CA PRO A 304 -0.67 -33.52 -1.99
C PRO A 304 0.07 -32.30 -1.39
N PHE A 305 -0.63 -31.21 -1.09
CA PHE A 305 -0.05 -29.93 -0.66
C PHE A 305 0.36 -29.91 0.82
N ASP A 306 0.00 -30.92 1.62
CA ASP A 306 0.53 -31.18 2.96
C ASP A 306 2.04 -31.48 2.94
N ASN A 307 2.57 -31.99 1.83
CA ASN A 307 3.98 -32.25 1.63
C ASN A 307 4.72 -31.00 1.12
N ASN A 308 5.66 -30.47 1.91
CA ASN A 308 6.42 -29.28 1.52
C ASN A 308 7.27 -29.48 0.25
N HIS A 309 7.76 -30.69 -0.02
CA HIS A 309 8.49 -30.97 -1.27
C HIS A 309 7.58 -30.76 -2.50
N VAL A 310 6.30 -31.11 -2.43
CA VAL A 310 5.34 -30.82 -3.51
C VAL A 310 5.16 -29.31 -3.69
N ARG A 311 4.95 -28.57 -2.59
CA ARG A 311 4.82 -27.12 -2.65
C ARG A 311 6.06 -26.45 -3.25
N MET A 312 7.25 -26.89 -2.84
CA MET A 312 8.52 -26.39 -3.37
C MET A 312 8.68 -26.69 -4.86
N ALA A 313 8.29 -27.89 -5.33
CA ALA A 313 8.30 -28.21 -6.75
C ALA A 313 7.39 -27.25 -7.55
N LEU A 314 6.18 -26.99 -7.04
CA LEU A 314 5.22 -26.08 -7.68
C LEU A 314 5.68 -24.62 -7.67
N LYS A 315 6.41 -24.16 -6.64
CA LYS A 315 7.03 -22.82 -6.61
C LYS A 315 8.15 -22.67 -7.65
N LEU A 316 8.92 -23.76 -7.90
CA LEU A 316 10.07 -23.77 -8.82
C LEU A 316 9.69 -23.83 -10.31
N ILE A 317 8.45 -24.28 -10.65
CA ILE A 317 8.03 -24.36 -12.06
C ILE A 317 7.40 -23.05 -12.59
N ILE A 318 7.33 -22.01 -11.79
CA ILE A 318 6.76 -20.73 -12.21
C ILE A 318 7.83 -19.87 -12.87
N GLN A 319 7.68 -19.59 -14.16
CA GLN A 319 8.50 -18.63 -14.91
C GLN A 319 7.98 -17.21 -14.62
N ARG A 320 8.43 -16.62 -13.51
CA ARG A 320 7.91 -15.34 -12.99
C ARG A 320 8.09 -14.19 -13.97
N GLN A 321 9.18 -14.18 -14.75
CA GLN A 321 9.39 -13.15 -15.77
C GLN A 321 8.33 -13.23 -16.87
N ASP A 322 7.96 -14.42 -17.30
CA ASP A 322 6.87 -14.61 -18.27
C ASP A 322 5.53 -14.08 -17.76
N TRP A 323 5.28 -14.24 -16.45
CA TRP A 323 4.07 -13.68 -15.83
C TRP A 323 4.12 -12.16 -15.78
N LEU A 324 5.28 -11.57 -15.45
CA LEU A 324 5.45 -10.12 -15.47
C LEU A 324 5.21 -9.55 -16.87
N ASP A 325 5.79 -10.18 -17.89
CA ASP A 325 5.74 -9.67 -19.27
C ASP A 325 4.37 -9.90 -19.93
N LYS A 326 3.74 -11.08 -19.71
CA LYS A 326 2.55 -11.52 -20.45
C LYS A 326 1.23 -11.29 -19.70
N ILE A 327 1.25 -11.34 -18.36
CA ILE A 327 0.06 -11.14 -17.52
C ILE A 327 0.00 -9.71 -16.99
N ALA A 328 1.11 -9.21 -16.44
CA ALA A 328 1.19 -7.85 -15.91
C ALA A 328 1.67 -6.81 -16.96
N PHE A 329 1.98 -7.21 -18.19
CA PHE A 329 2.43 -6.33 -19.28
C PHE A 329 3.64 -5.45 -18.89
N GLY A 330 4.53 -5.96 -18.03
CA GLY A 330 5.68 -5.25 -17.49
C GLY A 330 5.36 -4.31 -16.31
N TYR A 331 4.12 -4.25 -15.84
CA TYR A 331 3.71 -3.39 -14.72
C TYR A 331 3.68 -4.16 -13.40
N GLY A 332 4.82 -4.27 -12.75
CA GLY A 332 4.96 -4.97 -11.48
C GLY A 332 6.42 -5.31 -11.16
N GLU A 333 6.60 -6.07 -10.09
CA GLU A 333 7.87 -6.67 -9.70
C GLU A 333 7.71 -8.17 -9.47
N LEU A 334 8.82 -8.90 -9.63
CA LEU A 334 8.84 -10.33 -9.35
C LEU A 334 8.61 -10.59 -7.86
N GLY A 335 7.66 -11.45 -7.58
CA GLY A 335 7.46 -12.01 -6.24
C GLY A 335 8.49 -13.10 -5.93
N ASN A 336 8.63 -13.41 -4.65
CA ASN A 336 9.57 -14.42 -4.16
C ASN A 336 8.94 -15.30 -3.08
N ASP A 337 7.69 -15.72 -3.29
CA ASP A 337 6.94 -16.63 -2.42
C ASP A 337 6.91 -16.18 -0.93
N ASN A 338 6.89 -14.87 -0.72
CA ASN A 338 6.66 -14.24 0.58
C ASN A 338 5.84 -12.96 0.39
N PRO A 339 5.00 -12.57 1.37
CA PRO A 339 4.01 -11.51 1.18
C PRO A 339 4.55 -10.08 1.40
N ILE A 340 5.82 -9.92 1.79
CA ILE A 340 6.37 -8.62 2.10
C ILE A 340 6.83 -7.94 0.81
N GLY A 341 6.10 -6.91 0.43
CA GLY A 341 6.21 -6.24 -0.85
C GLY A 341 7.09 -4.98 -0.86
N PRO A 342 7.16 -4.31 -2.02
CA PRO A 342 8.03 -3.14 -2.21
C PRO A 342 7.74 -1.95 -1.30
N ALA A 343 6.50 -1.80 -0.82
CA ALA A 343 6.12 -0.69 0.06
C ALA A 343 6.34 -1.01 1.56
N ASN A 344 6.77 -2.22 1.91
CA ASN A 344 7.05 -2.61 3.29
C ASN A 344 8.50 -2.29 3.68
N ILE A 345 8.70 -1.63 4.82
CA ILE A 345 10.02 -1.12 5.25
C ILE A 345 11.00 -2.20 5.68
N TYR A 346 10.50 -3.37 6.14
CA TYR A 346 11.33 -4.51 6.57
C TYR A 346 11.41 -5.62 5.52
N ARG A 347 11.18 -5.29 4.24
CA ARG A 347 11.35 -6.25 3.15
C ARG A 347 12.78 -6.82 3.15
N ALA A 348 12.87 -8.14 3.06
CA ALA A 348 14.17 -8.82 2.93
C ALA A 348 14.86 -8.41 1.62
N THR A 349 16.14 -8.13 1.68
CA THR A 349 16.97 -7.88 0.51
C THR A 349 17.22 -9.16 -0.28
N THR A 350 17.64 -9.06 -1.54
CA THR A 350 18.01 -10.22 -2.36
C THR A 350 19.21 -10.99 -1.81
N ALA A 351 20.07 -10.34 -1.00
CA ALA A 351 21.17 -11.01 -0.29
C ALA A 351 20.66 -11.87 0.87
N GLU A 352 19.61 -11.44 1.56
CA GLU A 352 19.01 -12.15 2.70
C GLU A 352 18.04 -13.25 2.26
N LEU A 353 17.33 -13.02 1.16
CA LEU A 353 16.37 -13.95 0.56
C LEU A 353 16.53 -13.95 -0.96
N PRO A 354 17.46 -14.76 -1.52
CA PRO A 354 17.70 -14.83 -2.96
C PRO A 354 16.44 -15.12 -3.76
N GLN A 355 16.33 -14.49 -4.94
CA GLN A 355 15.20 -14.68 -5.84
C GLN A 355 15.07 -16.15 -6.23
N ARG A 356 13.87 -16.71 -6.11
CA ARG A 356 13.59 -18.07 -6.58
C ARG A 356 13.45 -18.05 -8.09
N GLU A 357 14.39 -18.69 -8.75
CA GLU A 357 14.41 -18.85 -10.20
C GLU A 357 13.57 -20.06 -10.64
N TYR A 358 13.19 -20.07 -11.91
CA TYR A 358 12.61 -21.24 -12.57
C TYR A 358 13.65 -22.36 -12.65
N ASP A 359 13.36 -23.50 -12.04
CA ASP A 359 14.29 -24.64 -11.97
C ASP A 359 13.51 -25.96 -12.01
N PRO A 360 13.20 -26.46 -13.22
CA PRO A 360 12.46 -27.70 -13.38
C PRO A 360 13.23 -28.95 -12.90
N ASP A 361 14.56 -28.94 -12.90
CA ASP A 361 15.36 -30.07 -12.44
C ASP A 361 15.36 -30.17 -10.91
N LYS A 362 15.43 -29.05 -10.24
CA LYS A 362 15.24 -28.99 -8.78
C LYS A 362 13.79 -29.33 -8.40
N ALA A 363 12.80 -28.96 -9.22
CA ALA A 363 11.42 -29.38 -9.03
C ALA A 363 11.28 -30.92 -9.11
N LYS A 364 11.91 -31.58 -10.11
CA LYS A 364 11.97 -33.04 -10.20
C LYS A 364 12.61 -33.67 -8.96
N TRP A 365 13.71 -33.08 -8.48
CA TRP A 365 14.36 -33.56 -7.27
C TRP A 365 13.39 -33.53 -6.08
N HIS A 366 12.65 -32.43 -5.89
CA HIS A 366 11.65 -32.34 -4.83
C HIS A 366 10.53 -33.37 -4.99
N LEU A 367 10.03 -33.58 -6.22
CA LEU A 367 9.01 -34.62 -6.47
C LEU A 367 9.50 -36.04 -6.14
N LYS A 368 10.76 -36.33 -6.45
CA LYS A 368 11.39 -37.61 -6.06
C LYS A 368 11.46 -37.76 -4.54
N GLN A 369 11.79 -36.71 -3.79
CA GLN A 369 11.76 -36.75 -2.32
C GLN A 369 10.34 -36.98 -1.78
N ALA A 370 9.33 -36.42 -2.46
CA ALA A 370 7.92 -36.65 -2.15
C ALA A 370 7.40 -38.02 -2.60
N LYS A 371 8.15 -38.78 -3.42
CA LYS A 371 7.70 -39.99 -4.12
C LYS A 371 6.47 -39.74 -5.02
N MET A 372 6.46 -38.59 -5.72
CA MET A 372 5.36 -38.10 -6.57
C MET A 372 5.87 -37.60 -7.92
N GLU A 373 6.75 -38.38 -8.59
CA GLU A 373 7.41 -38.01 -9.85
C GLU A 373 6.42 -37.74 -11.01
N ASN A 374 5.22 -38.28 -10.94
CA ASN A 374 4.14 -38.05 -11.93
C ASN A 374 2.98 -37.24 -11.31
N LEU A 375 3.33 -36.14 -10.66
CA LEU A 375 2.33 -35.31 -9.99
C LEU A 375 1.29 -34.77 -10.97
N SER A 376 0.00 -34.98 -10.65
CA SER A 376 -1.12 -34.37 -11.34
C SER A 376 -2.00 -33.61 -10.34
N VAL A 377 -2.25 -32.33 -10.60
CA VAL A 377 -3.01 -31.44 -9.71
C VAL A 377 -3.95 -30.54 -10.49
N GLU A 378 -5.04 -30.15 -9.85
CA GLU A 378 -5.95 -29.13 -10.38
C GLU A 378 -5.57 -27.74 -9.86
N PHE A 379 -5.62 -26.75 -10.74
CA PHE A 379 -5.48 -25.33 -10.41
C PHE A 379 -6.74 -24.58 -10.80
N HIS A 380 -7.42 -23.98 -9.83
CA HIS A 380 -8.69 -23.28 -10.04
C HIS A 380 -8.46 -21.78 -10.20
N ALA A 381 -8.93 -21.19 -11.31
CA ALA A 381 -8.70 -19.78 -11.63
C ALA A 381 -9.92 -19.11 -12.25
N ALA A 382 -10.12 -17.84 -11.93
CA ALA A 382 -11.06 -16.93 -12.57
C ALA A 382 -10.47 -15.51 -12.62
N ASP A 383 -10.87 -14.68 -13.58
CA ASP A 383 -10.35 -13.33 -13.76
C ASP A 383 -10.75 -12.36 -12.63
N THR A 384 -11.71 -12.74 -11.78
CA THR A 384 -12.04 -12.01 -10.55
C THR A 384 -10.94 -12.15 -9.48
N ALA A 385 -10.11 -13.20 -9.52
CA ALA A 385 -8.95 -13.33 -8.63
C ALA A 385 -7.86 -12.30 -8.99
N PHE A 386 -7.53 -12.19 -10.26
CA PHE A 386 -6.76 -11.12 -10.88
C PHE A 386 -6.90 -11.22 -12.40
N ALA A 387 -6.78 -10.09 -13.09
CA ALA A 387 -6.91 -10.07 -14.54
C ALA A 387 -5.87 -10.99 -15.21
N GLY A 388 -6.34 -11.94 -16.04
CA GLY A 388 -5.49 -12.93 -16.70
C GLY A 388 -5.12 -14.15 -15.85
N ALA A 389 -5.83 -14.44 -14.74
CA ALA A 389 -5.54 -15.59 -13.86
C ALA A 389 -5.60 -16.93 -14.59
N VAL A 390 -6.54 -17.10 -15.53
CA VAL A 390 -6.67 -18.33 -16.34
C VAL A 390 -5.51 -18.47 -17.32
N ASP A 391 -5.07 -17.38 -17.93
CA ASP A 391 -3.91 -17.35 -18.83
C ASP A 391 -2.61 -17.63 -18.06
N ALA A 392 -2.48 -17.08 -16.85
CA ALA A 392 -1.37 -17.34 -15.92
C ALA A 392 -1.30 -18.84 -15.56
N GLY A 393 -2.44 -19.46 -15.24
CA GLY A 393 -2.54 -20.90 -15.02
C GLY A 393 -2.11 -21.71 -16.25
N THR A 394 -2.45 -21.25 -17.46
CA THR A 394 -2.02 -21.88 -18.72
C THR A 394 -0.50 -21.76 -18.92
N LEU A 395 0.10 -20.59 -18.67
CA LEU A 395 1.56 -20.43 -18.72
C LEU A 395 2.25 -21.36 -17.73
N MET A 396 1.73 -21.45 -16.50
CA MET A 396 2.26 -22.34 -15.46
C MET A 396 2.14 -23.83 -15.85
N ARG A 397 1.02 -24.25 -16.44
CA ARG A 397 0.87 -25.62 -16.98
C ARG A 397 1.93 -25.93 -18.02
N GLU A 398 2.23 -25.02 -18.93
CA GLU A 398 3.23 -25.25 -19.97
C GLU A 398 4.66 -25.35 -19.37
N SER A 399 5.01 -24.45 -18.45
CA SER A 399 6.32 -24.49 -17.78
C SER A 399 6.50 -25.71 -16.87
N ALA A 400 5.43 -26.25 -16.29
CA ALA A 400 5.42 -27.43 -15.43
C ALA A 400 5.77 -28.73 -16.16
N LYS A 401 5.53 -28.81 -17.46
CA LYS A 401 5.82 -30.01 -18.29
C LYS A 401 7.30 -30.42 -18.22
N ALA A 402 8.21 -29.46 -18.17
CA ALA A 402 9.65 -29.72 -18.05
C ALA A 402 10.00 -30.46 -16.74
N ALA A 403 9.20 -30.29 -15.71
CA ALA A 403 9.36 -31.00 -14.43
C ALA A 403 8.54 -32.32 -14.37
N GLY A 404 7.81 -32.70 -15.40
CA GLY A 404 6.92 -33.87 -15.41
C GLY A 404 5.62 -33.67 -14.61
N ILE A 405 5.26 -32.42 -14.31
CA ILE A 405 4.04 -32.10 -13.58
C ILE A 405 2.90 -31.83 -14.56
N ASN A 406 1.77 -32.48 -14.32
CA ASN A 406 0.52 -32.21 -15.04
C ASN A 406 -0.36 -31.28 -14.21
N ILE A 407 -0.65 -30.09 -14.73
CA ILE A 407 -1.56 -29.12 -14.11
C ILE A 407 -2.84 -29.03 -14.97
N ASP A 408 -3.97 -29.42 -14.38
CA ASP A 408 -5.28 -29.24 -14.99
C ASP A 408 -5.86 -27.88 -14.55
N VAL A 409 -5.87 -26.91 -15.46
CA VAL A 409 -6.37 -25.56 -15.18
C VAL A 409 -7.90 -25.54 -15.28
N LYS A 410 -8.54 -25.40 -14.15
CA LYS A 410 -10.00 -25.32 -14.01
C LYS A 410 -10.46 -23.88 -14.04
N ARG A 411 -10.93 -23.42 -15.19
CA ARG A 411 -11.60 -22.12 -15.27
C ARG A 411 -12.88 -22.14 -14.44
N GLN A 412 -13.03 -21.18 -13.54
CA GLN A 412 -14.17 -21.01 -12.66
C GLN A 412 -14.99 -19.79 -13.09
N PRO A 413 -16.32 -19.75 -12.81
CA PRO A 413 -17.10 -18.52 -12.93
C PRO A 413 -16.55 -17.42 -12.02
N ASN A 414 -16.69 -16.16 -12.43
CA ASN A 414 -16.38 -15.02 -11.56
C ASN A 414 -17.38 -14.91 -10.41
N ASP A 415 -18.66 -15.16 -10.70
CA ASP A 415 -19.71 -15.22 -9.70
C ASP A 415 -19.51 -16.43 -8.79
N GLY A 416 -19.64 -16.23 -7.48
CA GLY A 416 -19.43 -17.25 -6.46
C GLY A 416 -17.95 -17.66 -6.25
N TYR A 417 -16.97 -17.06 -6.91
CA TYR A 417 -15.58 -17.47 -6.80
C TYR A 417 -15.06 -17.44 -5.36
N TRP A 418 -15.36 -16.38 -4.64
CA TRP A 418 -14.89 -16.18 -3.27
C TRP A 418 -15.58 -17.09 -2.25
N SER A 419 -16.83 -17.53 -2.52
CA SER A 419 -17.55 -18.47 -1.64
C SER A 419 -17.25 -19.94 -1.93
N ASP A 420 -17.04 -20.31 -3.23
CA ASP A 420 -17.06 -21.69 -3.68
C ASP A 420 -15.67 -22.21 -4.10
N VAL A 421 -14.72 -21.30 -4.34
CA VAL A 421 -13.37 -21.64 -4.81
C VAL A 421 -12.30 -21.25 -3.78
N TRP A 422 -12.21 -19.96 -3.45
CA TRP A 422 -11.21 -19.48 -2.48
C TRP A 422 -11.43 -20.14 -1.12
N MET A 423 -10.34 -20.64 -0.51
CA MET A 423 -10.35 -21.45 0.72
C MET A 423 -11.18 -22.76 0.67
N LYS A 424 -11.79 -23.11 -0.46
CA LYS A 424 -12.55 -24.37 -0.63
C LYS A 424 -11.79 -25.36 -1.49
N LYS A 425 -11.19 -24.89 -2.58
CA LYS A 425 -10.41 -25.75 -3.48
C LYS A 425 -8.98 -25.92 -2.97
N PRO A 426 -8.34 -27.05 -3.26
CA PRO A 426 -6.98 -27.33 -2.73
C PRO A 426 -5.91 -26.34 -3.23
N TRP A 427 -6.05 -25.80 -4.44
CA TRP A 427 -5.13 -24.86 -5.05
C TRP A 427 -5.88 -23.90 -5.97
N SER A 428 -5.76 -22.61 -5.74
CA SER A 428 -6.52 -21.61 -6.47
C SER A 428 -5.73 -20.34 -6.70
N ALA A 429 -6.19 -19.52 -7.66
CA ALA A 429 -5.73 -18.16 -7.84
C ALA A 429 -6.32 -17.24 -6.77
N CYS A 430 -5.52 -16.30 -6.28
CA CYS A 430 -5.98 -15.28 -5.35
C CYS A 430 -5.17 -13.99 -5.54
N TYR A 431 -5.61 -12.89 -4.95
CA TYR A 431 -4.85 -11.67 -4.78
C TYR A 431 -5.01 -11.13 -3.36
N TRP A 432 -4.05 -10.35 -2.94
CA TRP A 432 -4.18 -9.55 -1.73
C TRP A 432 -3.82 -8.11 -2.04
N SER A 433 -4.66 -7.17 -1.63
CA SER A 433 -4.25 -5.79 -1.48
C SER A 433 -3.19 -5.75 -0.38
N GLY A 434 -2.12 -5.02 -0.58
CA GLY A 434 -1.05 -4.94 0.39
C GLY A 434 -1.52 -4.43 1.75
N ARG A 435 -0.67 -4.61 2.74
CA ARG A 435 -0.85 -4.04 4.08
C ARG A 435 0.33 -3.12 4.37
N PRO A 436 0.10 -2.01 5.09
CA PRO A 436 1.17 -1.03 5.36
C PRO A 436 2.31 -1.62 6.18
N THR A 437 2.05 -2.60 7.05
CA THR A 437 3.06 -3.21 7.89
C THR A 437 3.16 -4.72 7.72
N GLU A 438 4.33 -5.26 8.02
CA GLU A 438 4.62 -6.68 8.00
C GLU A 438 3.78 -7.45 9.01
N ASN A 439 3.63 -6.89 10.22
CA ASN A 439 2.78 -7.50 11.25
C ASN A 439 1.36 -7.67 10.75
N TRP A 440 0.80 -6.68 10.07
CA TRP A 440 -0.59 -6.73 9.64
C TRP A 440 -0.83 -7.85 8.61
N ILE A 441 -0.02 -7.93 7.55
CA ILE A 441 -0.19 -8.99 6.55
C ILE A 441 0.06 -10.38 7.15
N PHE A 442 1.07 -10.52 8.01
CA PHE A 442 1.39 -11.77 8.65
C PHE A 442 0.32 -12.23 9.64
N SER A 443 -0.23 -11.32 10.45
CA SER A 443 -1.29 -11.63 11.40
C SER A 443 -2.60 -12.00 10.71
N GLN A 444 -2.93 -11.32 9.62
CA GLN A 444 -4.22 -11.47 8.95
C GLN A 444 -4.32 -12.72 8.08
N ILE A 445 -3.19 -13.16 7.49
CA ILE A 445 -3.21 -14.19 6.44
C ILE A 445 -2.34 -15.40 6.80
N TYR A 446 -1.26 -15.22 7.55
CA TYR A 446 -0.28 -16.29 7.78
C TYR A 446 -0.25 -16.83 9.21
N ALA A 447 -0.85 -16.13 10.19
CA ALA A 447 -1.01 -16.67 11.53
C ALA A 447 -1.87 -17.93 11.51
N ALA A 448 -1.52 -18.91 12.34
CA ALA A 448 -2.17 -20.23 12.33
C ALA A 448 -3.67 -20.19 12.65
N ASP A 449 -4.13 -19.18 13.38
CA ASP A 449 -5.50 -18.93 13.80
C ASP A 449 -6.21 -17.84 12.98
N ALA A 450 -5.53 -17.25 11.98
CA ALA A 450 -6.12 -16.22 11.14
C ALA A 450 -7.27 -16.79 10.30
N SER A 451 -8.43 -16.13 10.35
CA SER A 451 -9.63 -16.54 9.59
C SER A 451 -9.43 -16.49 8.08
N TRP A 452 -8.45 -15.70 7.60
CA TRP A 452 -8.09 -15.56 6.19
C TRP A 452 -6.80 -16.29 5.81
N ASN A 453 -6.35 -17.24 6.66
CA ASN A 453 -5.23 -18.12 6.30
C ASN A 453 -5.66 -19.09 5.20
N ASP A 454 -5.62 -18.61 3.96
CA ASP A 454 -6.09 -19.33 2.77
C ASP A 454 -5.24 -20.54 2.38
N THR A 455 -4.08 -20.68 3.01
CA THR A 455 -3.22 -21.87 2.88
C THR A 455 -3.42 -22.91 3.98
N PHE A 456 -4.15 -22.58 5.05
CA PHE A 456 -4.29 -23.42 6.26
C PHE A 456 -2.95 -23.83 6.88
N TRP A 457 -1.90 -23.11 6.54
CA TRP A 457 -0.55 -23.36 7.01
C TRP A 457 -0.38 -22.98 8.47
N LYS A 458 0.37 -23.83 9.20
CA LYS A 458 0.66 -23.61 10.61
C LYS A 458 2.14 -23.85 10.86
N ASN A 459 2.78 -22.90 11.53
CA ASN A 459 4.18 -23.00 11.90
C ASN A 459 4.41 -22.34 13.27
N ASP A 460 4.76 -23.14 14.27
CA ASP A 460 4.92 -22.66 15.65
C ASP A 460 6.04 -21.63 15.80
N LYS A 461 7.14 -21.79 15.05
CA LYS A 461 8.24 -20.81 15.06
C LYS A 461 7.78 -19.48 14.50
N PHE A 462 7.05 -19.50 13.38
CA PHE A 462 6.48 -18.30 12.78
C PHE A 462 5.53 -17.58 13.75
N ASN A 463 4.60 -18.29 14.38
CA ASN A 463 3.65 -17.70 15.31
C ASN A 463 4.34 -17.08 16.55
N LYS A 464 5.40 -17.71 17.06
CA LYS A 464 6.20 -17.14 18.16
C LYS A 464 6.91 -15.85 17.73
N LEU A 465 7.52 -15.84 16.54
CA LEU A 465 8.17 -14.66 15.99
C LEU A 465 7.17 -13.53 15.71
N LEU A 466 5.95 -13.85 15.28
CA LEU A 466 4.90 -12.87 15.05
C LEU A 466 4.52 -12.11 16.34
N VAL A 467 4.36 -12.84 17.45
CA VAL A 467 4.09 -12.20 18.75
C VAL A 467 5.26 -11.34 19.21
N GLN A 468 6.50 -11.82 19.03
CA GLN A 468 7.71 -11.07 19.38
C GLN A 468 7.84 -9.79 18.52
N GLY A 469 7.70 -9.90 17.20
CA GLY A 469 7.83 -8.78 16.28
C GLY A 469 6.75 -7.71 16.49
N ARG A 470 5.54 -8.11 16.88
CA ARG A 470 4.45 -7.18 17.19
C ARG A 470 4.79 -6.24 18.35
N ALA A 471 5.43 -6.74 19.40
CA ALA A 471 5.76 -5.96 20.59
C ALA A 471 7.17 -5.32 20.55
N GLU A 472 8.03 -5.65 19.57
CA GLU A 472 9.40 -5.16 19.50
C GLU A 472 9.46 -3.70 19.01
N LEU A 473 9.91 -2.80 19.86
CA LEU A 473 10.05 -1.36 19.57
C LEU A 473 11.40 -1.01 18.90
N ASN A 474 12.42 -1.85 19.08
CA ASN A 474 13.70 -1.61 18.41
C ASN A 474 13.62 -1.98 16.93
N PRO A 475 13.79 -1.04 15.98
CA PRO A 475 13.57 -1.27 14.56
C PRO A 475 14.53 -2.29 13.95
N GLU A 476 15.78 -2.38 14.43
CA GLU A 476 16.78 -3.33 13.91
C GLU A 476 16.41 -4.76 14.31
N LYS A 477 16.11 -5.00 15.58
CA LYS A 477 15.66 -6.32 16.07
C LYS A 477 14.35 -6.74 15.43
N ARG A 478 13.43 -5.79 15.28
CA ARG A 478 12.14 -6.02 14.62
C ARG A 478 12.32 -6.42 13.17
N ARG A 479 13.23 -5.76 12.45
CA ARG A 479 13.61 -6.11 11.10
C ARG A 479 14.18 -7.54 11.01
N GLU A 480 15.08 -7.92 11.90
CA GLU A 480 15.64 -9.28 11.97
C GLU A 480 14.53 -10.34 12.13
N ILE A 481 13.57 -10.10 13.02
CA ILE A 481 12.41 -10.97 13.22
C ILE A 481 11.60 -11.11 11.93
N TYR A 482 11.24 -10.01 11.28
CA TYR A 482 10.41 -10.07 10.07
C TYR A 482 11.15 -10.63 8.86
N VAL A 483 12.45 -10.44 8.75
CA VAL A 483 13.26 -11.10 7.70
C VAL A 483 13.28 -12.62 7.90
N GLU A 484 13.42 -13.10 9.15
CA GLU A 484 13.36 -14.54 9.45
C GLU A 484 11.97 -15.11 9.13
N MET A 485 10.89 -14.39 9.44
CA MET A 485 9.53 -14.79 9.10
C MET A 485 9.31 -14.88 7.59
N GLN A 486 9.85 -13.95 6.80
CA GLN A 486 9.83 -14.00 5.33
C GLN A 486 10.51 -15.26 4.80
N LYS A 487 11.68 -15.63 5.36
CA LYS A 487 12.39 -16.87 5.01
C LYS A 487 11.57 -18.11 5.31
N ILE A 488 10.90 -18.14 6.48
CA ILE A 488 10.04 -19.27 6.85
C ILE A 488 8.88 -19.42 5.85
N VAL A 489 8.18 -18.33 5.51
CA VAL A 489 7.08 -18.39 4.52
C VAL A 489 7.58 -18.80 3.14
N ASN A 490 8.72 -18.25 2.68
CA ASN A 490 9.31 -18.61 1.40
C ASN A 490 9.62 -20.13 1.31
N MET A 491 10.20 -20.71 2.38
CA MET A 491 10.70 -22.08 2.38
C MET A 491 9.66 -23.13 2.77
N ASP A 492 8.69 -22.77 3.62
CA ASP A 492 7.71 -23.72 4.18
C ASP A 492 6.25 -23.32 3.94
N GLY A 493 5.96 -22.05 3.68
CA GLY A 493 4.59 -21.55 3.50
C GLY A 493 3.83 -22.21 2.35
N GLY A 494 2.50 -22.23 2.47
CA GLY A 494 1.58 -22.81 1.48
C GLY A 494 1.34 -21.93 0.25
N VAL A 495 1.96 -20.75 0.17
CA VAL A 495 1.73 -19.79 -0.93
C VAL A 495 2.84 -19.83 -1.97
N ALA A 496 2.49 -19.85 -3.25
CA ALA A 496 3.36 -19.36 -4.30
C ALA A 496 2.94 -17.93 -4.65
N LEU A 497 3.91 -17.00 -4.69
CA LEU A 497 3.69 -15.58 -4.94
C LEU A 497 4.60 -15.12 -6.08
N PRO A 498 4.11 -15.17 -7.32
CA PRO A 498 4.91 -14.85 -8.49
C PRO A 498 5.13 -13.36 -8.74
N LEU A 499 4.18 -12.47 -8.39
CA LEU A 499 4.21 -11.06 -8.74
C LEU A 499 3.67 -10.16 -7.62
N PHE A 500 4.26 -8.96 -7.53
CA PHE A 500 3.62 -7.76 -7.02
C PHE A 500 3.18 -6.89 -8.19
N LEU A 501 1.91 -6.47 -8.22
CA LEU A 501 1.35 -5.68 -9.31
C LEU A 501 1.50 -4.19 -9.05
N SER A 502 1.80 -3.42 -10.09
CA SER A 502 1.76 -1.96 -10.02
C SER A 502 0.32 -1.46 -10.08
N ASP A 503 0.04 -0.45 -9.29
CA ASP A 503 -1.05 0.46 -9.59
C ASP A 503 -0.60 1.42 -10.69
N VAL A 504 -1.41 1.55 -11.74
CA VAL A 504 -1.06 2.36 -12.91
C VAL A 504 -2.04 3.53 -13.02
N MET A 505 -1.49 4.73 -12.95
CA MET A 505 -2.22 5.97 -13.16
C MET A 505 -1.74 6.66 -14.43
N ALA A 506 -2.54 7.58 -14.95
CA ALA A 506 -2.14 8.41 -16.06
C ALA A 506 -2.51 9.87 -15.81
N ILE A 507 -1.64 10.77 -16.22
CA ILE A 507 -1.78 12.19 -15.98
C ILE A 507 -1.53 12.98 -17.28
N ASN A 508 -2.11 14.18 -17.35
CA ASN A 508 -1.72 15.18 -18.32
C ASN A 508 -0.27 15.64 -18.04
N ASP A 509 0.54 15.86 -19.07
CA ASP A 509 1.95 16.24 -18.93
C ASP A 509 2.20 17.60 -18.25
N LYS A 510 1.14 18.42 -18.10
CA LYS A 510 1.13 19.67 -17.32
C LYS A 510 1.14 19.45 -15.82
N ILE A 511 0.88 18.24 -15.35
CA ILE A 511 0.94 17.92 -13.92
C ILE A 511 2.38 17.56 -13.56
N GLY A 512 2.91 18.27 -12.56
CA GLY A 512 4.14 17.97 -11.86
C GLY A 512 3.86 17.20 -10.57
N HIS A 513 4.77 16.34 -10.17
CA HIS A 513 4.70 15.55 -8.94
C HIS A 513 6.11 15.38 -8.33
N PRO A 514 6.26 15.01 -7.06
CA PRO A 514 7.56 14.63 -6.50
C PRO A 514 8.21 13.48 -7.28
N GLU A 515 9.53 13.39 -7.24
CA GLU A 515 10.28 12.29 -7.87
C GLU A 515 9.89 10.94 -7.24
N GLN A 516 9.81 10.89 -5.92
CA GLN A 516 9.34 9.73 -5.18
C GLN A 516 7.83 9.87 -4.91
N LEU A 517 7.08 8.87 -5.33
CA LEU A 517 5.64 8.74 -5.10
C LEU A 517 5.38 7.68 -4.03
N GLY A 518 4.39 7.94 -3.20
CA GLY A 518 3.88 6.92 -2.28
C GLY A 518 3.30 5.74 -3.05
N ASN A 519 3.63 4.54 -2.61
CA ASN A 519 3.24 3.28 -3.24
C ASN A 519 2.45 2.34 -2.31
N ASN A 520 2.06 2.83 -1.13
CA ASN A 520 1.15 2.13 -0.22
C ASN A 520 -0.29 2.08 -0.76
N TRP A 521 -0.69 3.10 -1.53
CA TRP A 521 -1.96 3.21 -2.26
C TRP A 521 -1.72 3.87 -3.62
N GLU A 522 -2.70 3.76 -4.52
CA GLU A 522 -2.72 4.48 -5.79
C GLU A 522 -2.70 6.01 -5.59
N LEU A 523 -2.44 6.78 -6.65
CA LEU A 523 -2.41 8.25 -6.64
C LEU A 523 -1.50 8.83 -5.53
N ASP A 524 -0.24 8.37 -5.49
CA ASP A 524 0.74 8.86 -4.51
C ASP A 524 0.28 8.64 -3.06
N GLY A 525 -0.17 7.42 -2.74
CA GLY A 525 -0.74 7.10 -1.45
C GLY A 525 -2.07 7.82 -1.18
N MET A 526 -2.87 8.11 -2.21
CA MET A 526 -4.10 8.94 -2.18
C MET A 526 -3.87 10.40 -1.75
N LYS A 527 -2.61 10.86 -1.76
CA LYS A 527 -2.22 12.24 -1.39
C LYS A 527 -1.81 13.09 -2.61
N ASN A 528 -2.14 12.64 -3.83
CA ASN A 528 -1.83 13.36 -5.07
C ASN A 528 -2.32 14.82 -5.04
N VAL A 529 -3.54 15.08 -4.59
CA VAL A 529 -4.13 16.43 -4.53
C VAL A 529 -3.37 17.35 -3.58
N GLU A 530 -2.75 16.79 -2.55
CA GLU A 530 -1.96 17.54 -1.58
C GLU A 530 -0.52 17.77 -2.04
N ARG A 531 0.06 16.82 -2.80
CA ARG A 531 1.49 16.78 -3.14
C ARG A 531 1.84 17.22 -4.56
N TRP A 532 0.86 17.20 -5.50
CA TRP A 532 1.09 17.51 -6.92
C TRP A 532 0.74 18.96 -7.24
N TRP A 533 1.19 19.45 -8.43
CA TRP A 533 1.01 20.83 -8.89
C TRP A 533 0.88 20.90 -10.40
N PHE A 534 0.49 22.04 -10.94
CA PHE A 534 0.65 22.33 -12.37
C PHE A 534 2.04 22.90 -12.67
N SER A 535 2.70 22.37 -13.73
CA SER A 535 4.06 22.76 -14.18
C SER A 535 4.11 24.14 -14.81
#